data_f31dd021748441425a2de2ff294f6399
#
_entry.id   f31dd021748441425a2de2ff294f6399
#
_cell.length_a   1.000
_cell.length_b   1.000
_cell.length_c   1.000
_cell.angle_alpha   90.00
_cell.angle_beta   90.00
_cell.angle_gamma   90.00
#
_symmetry.space_group_name_H-M   'P 1'
#
loop_
_entity.id
_entity.type
_entity.pdbx_description
1 polymer ?
#
loop_
_entity_poly.entity_id
_entity_poly.type
_entity_poly.pdbx_seq_one_letter_code
_entity_poly.pdbx_strand_id
1 'polypeptide(L)'
;GETVLLPRNAHLSAVNACVLGGMRVKWMPVRCTPDGYCYLAEEDVLAALRANPDARAMLLVRPDYYGGAMREDVFRRIAAAAHRQGTKVVVDEAHGAHFPWCDGMTSAGALGADAWVQSVHKTLMGLTGSAVLHLADSADERRAWTLLRREQTSSPSFLLMLSIDDSRAWMEENGRARLRALSEAVNDVRRRLVGTPYHDAYADWANLPVCFDPTRLVISAPQGGKCLAEQLREAGLDVEMADERRVVLILSVMDDIAEIRRLPELLASIPAAEGKQFAPLTLMPDMPEAVLTPRQAAMAEEILVPLDRAEGKIAAAAVGLYPPGIPLLAPGERVTREIIRQLQEAGTRERFGVEGDDLRCANV
;
A
#
# COMPACT_ATOMS: atom_id res chain seq x y z
N GLY A 1 -5.52 25.05 6.18
CA GLY A 1 -6.15 23.72 6.12
C GLY A 1 -6.10 23.02 7.47
N GLU A 2 -6.92 22.00 7.64
CA GLU A 2 -6.92 21.16 8.83
C GLU A 2 -5.68 20.25 8.84
N THR A 3 -5.24 19.84 10.04
CA THR A 3 -4.12 18.91 10.21
C THR A 3 -4.62 17.47 10.05
N VAL A 4 -3.88 16.67 9.27
CA VAL A 4 -4.12 15.23 9.09
C VAL A 4 -2.84 14.44 9.28
N LEU A 5 -2.97 13.22 9.82
CA LEU A 5 -1.86 12.28 9.98
C LEU A 5 -1.87 11.30 8.82
N LEU A 6 -0.77 11.19 8.07
CA LEU A 6 -0.60 10.23 6.98
C LEU A 6 0.60 9.32 7.25
N PRO A 7 0.47 8.00 7.07
CA PRO A 7 1.63 7.12 7.13
C PRO A 7 2.50 7.31 5.88
N ARG A 8 3.80 7.16 6.01
CA ARG A 8 4.73 7.37 4.90
C ARG A 8 4.51 6.38 3.74
N ASN A 9 3.93 5.22 4.01
CA ASN A 9 3.52 4.24 2.99
C ASN A 9 2.11 4.45 2.44
N ALA A 10 1.49 5.63 2.66
CA ALA A 10 0.21 5.96 2.06
C ALA A 10 0.32 5.97 0.52
N HIS A 11 -0.73 5.50 -0.14
CA HIS A 11 -0.83 5.58 -1.59
C HIS A 11 -0.86 7.04 -2.06
N LEU A 12 -0.33 7.31 -3.27
CA LEU A 12 -0.25 8.65 -3.85
C LEU A 12 -1.61 9.38 -3.88
N SER A 13 -2.72 8.64 -4.01
CA SER A 13 -4.08 9.22 -3.95
C SER A 13 -4.38 9.95 -2.63
N ALA A 14 -3.86 9.46 -1.51
CA ALA A 14 -4.01 10.11 -0.21
C ALA A 14 -3.24 11.43 -0.15
N VAL A 15 -2.04 11.47 -0.73
CA VAL A 15 -1.23 12.70 -0.87
C VAL A 15 -1.97 13.70 -1.76
N ASN A 16 -2.49 13.25 -2.92
CA ASN A 16 -3.26 14.08 -3.83
C ASN A 16 -4.54 14.63 -3.18
N ALA A 17 -5.23 13.82 -2.36
CA ALA A 17 -6.38 14.29 -1.58
C ALA A 17 -5.99 15.43 -0.63
N CYS A 18 -4.81 15.37 -0.01
CA CYS A 18 -4.31 16.45 0.84
C CYS A 18 -3.95 17.72 0.03
N VAL A 19 -3.43 17.56 -1.18
CA VAL A 19 -3.21 18.68 -2.13
C VAL A 19 -4.53 19.33 -2.48
N LEU A 20 -5.54 18.55 -2.91
CA LEU A 20 -6.86 19.07 -3.30
C LEU A 20 -7.60 19.69 -2.12
N GLY A 21 -7.54 19.06 -0.95
CA GLY A 21 -8.19 19.56 0.29
C GLY A 21 -7.45 20.71 0.96
N GLY A 22 -6.21 21.01 0.56
CA GLY A 22 -5.37 22.03 1.20
C GLY A 22 -5.01 21.69 2.64
N MET A 23 -4.83 20.43 2.95
CA MET A 23 -4.56 19.92 4.29
C MET A 23 -3.10 20.09 4.68
N ARG A 24 -2.84 20.27 5.98
CA ARG A 24 -1.50 20.19 6.55
C ARG A 24 -1.23 18.75 6.93
N VAL A 25 -0.25 18.14 6.28
CA VAL A 25 0.12 16.75 6.53
C VAL A 25 1.17 16.68 7.64
N LYS A 26 0.96 15.80 8.61
CA LYS A 26 1.95 15.33 9.57
C LYS A 26 2.20 13.86 9.27
N TRP A 27 3.42 13.55 8.88
CA TRP A 27 3.78 12.20 8.47
C TRP A 27 4.03 11.30 9.67
N MET A 28 3.49 10.09 9.61
CA MET A 28 3.82 9.01 10.52
C MET A 28 4.93 8.15 9.87
N PRO A 29 6.07 7.96 10.54
CA PRO A 29 7.15 7.15 9.99
C PRO A 29 6.72 5.68 9.89
N VAL A 30 7.30 4.96 8.95
CA VAL A 30 7.22 3.50 8.85
C VAL A 30 8.55 2.89 9.24
N ARG A 31 8.52 1.72 9.84
CA ARG A 31 9.72 0.92 10.15
C ARG A 31 9.94 -0.07 9.03
N CYS A 32 11.18 -0.22 8.60
CA CYS A 32 11.52 -1.14 7.54
C CYS A 32 12.47 -2.23 8.06
N THR A 33 12.25 -3.45 7.61
CA THR A 33 13.16 -4.58 7.85
C THR A 33 14.41 -4.46 6.95
N PRO A 34 15.51 -5.15 7.28
CA PRO A 34 16.72 -5.13 6.44
C PRO A 34 16.50 -5.65 5.01
N ASP A 35 15.48 -6.44 4.78
CA ASP A 35 15.08 -6.96 3.48
C ASP A 35 14.09 -6.05 2.73
N GLY A 36 13.68 -4.91 3.34
CA GLY A 36 12.92 -3.84 2.70
C GLY A 36 11.41 -3.91 2.86
N TYR A 37 10.86 -4.79 3.68
CA TYR A 37 9.44 -4.71 4.06
C TYR A 37 9.23 -3.58 5.06
N CYS A 38 8.23 -2.72 4.83
CA CYS A 38 7.95 -1.57 5.69
C CYS A 38 6.54 -1.64 6.29
N TYR A 39 6.43 -1.37 7.57
CA TYR A 39 5.18 -1.42 8.32
C TYR A 39 5.04 -0.24 9.28
N LEU A 40 3.81 0.06 9.67
CA LEU A 40 3.49 1.12 10.63
C LEU A 40 3.42 0.52 12.05
N ALA A 41 4.26 1.01 12.96
CA ALA A 41 4.30 0.53 14.33
C ALA A 41 3.33 1.30 15.24
N GLU A 42 2.74 0.61 16.24
CA GLU A 42 1.78 1.21 17.19
C GLU A 42 2.36 2.43 17.91
N GLU A 43 3.60 2.31 18.38
CA GLU A 43 4.26 3.37 19.14
C GLU A 43 4.41 4.66 18.33
N ASP A 44 4.72 4.53 17.04
CA ASP A 44 4.93 5.66 16.14
C ASP A 44 3.60 6.37 15.82
N VAL A 45 2.51 5.60 15.64
CA VAL A 45 1.16 6.17 15.48
C VAL A 45 0.70 6.90 16.74
N LEU A 46 0.86 6.27 17.92
CA LEU A 46 0.47 6.88 19.20
C LEU A 46 1.33 8.11 19.51
N ALA A 47 2.60 8.12 19.13
CA ALA A 47 3.46 9.29 19.27
C ALA A 47 2.99 10.44 18.35
N ALA A 48 2.64 10.14 17.11
CA ALA A 48 2.10 11.12 16.17
C ALA A 48 0.77 11.72 16.65
N LEU A 49 -0.14 10.90 17.19
CA LEU A 49 -1.39 11.36 17.78
C LEU A 49 -1.14 12.32 18.96
N ARG A 50 -0.25 11.93 19.90
CA ARG A 50 0.10 12.79 21.04
C ARG A 50 0.74 14.11 20.63
N ALA A 51 1.58 14.09 19.61
CA ALA A 51 2.28 15.29 19.10
C ALA A 51 1.36 16.24 18.32
N ASN A 52 0.21 15.76 17.85
CA ASN A 52 -0.73 16.53 17.02
C ASN A 52 -2.16 16.41 17.56
N PRO A 53 -2.48 16.99 18.74
CA PRO A 53 -3.81 16.87 19.36
C PRO A 53 -4.91 17.59 18.56
N ASP A 54 -4.53 18.46 17.63
CA ASP A 54 -5.44 19.18 16.72
C ASP A 54 -5.71 18.40 15.41
N ALA A 55 -5.13 17.21 15.23
CA ALA A 55 -5.35 16.41 14.03
C ALA A 55 -6.82 16.01 13.90
N ARG A 56 -7.42 16.33 12.74
CA ARG A 56 -8.84 16.06 12.48
C ARG A 56 -9.10 14.66 11.97
N ALA A 57 -8.12 14.11 11.26
CA ALA A 57 -8.17 12.76 10.74
C ALA A 57 -6.79 12.12 10.72
N MET A 58 -6.78 10.80 10.77
CA MET A 58 -5.64 9.95 10.56
C MET A 58 -5.99 8.92 9.47
N LEU A 59 -5.10 8.75 8.50
CA LEU A 59 -5.22 7.67 7.51
C LEU A 59 -4.35 6.49 7.94
N LEU A 60 -4.87 5.28 7.77
CA LEU A 60 -4.13 4.02 7.91
C LEU A 60 -4.29 3.22 6.62
N VAL A 61 -3.31 2.39 6.27
CA VAL A 61 -3.36 1.46 5.15
C VAL A 61 -3.51 0.04 5.69
N ARG A 62 -4.50 -0.71 5.20
CA ARG A 62 -4.78 -2.08 5.67
C ARG A 62 -5.59 -2.89 4.65
N PRO A 63 -5.00 -3.92 4.01
CA PRO A 63 -3.59 -4.29 4.07
C PRO A 63 -2.71 -3.39 3.20
N ASP A 64 -1.41 -3.48 3.39
CA ASP A 64 -0.42 -2.92 2.48
C ASP A 64 -0.27 -3.78 1.20
N TYR A 65 0.64 -3.37 0.31
CA TYR A 65 0.83 -4.03 -0.98
C TYR A 65 1.34 -5.49 -0.85
N TYR A 66 2.12 -5.79 0.18
CA TYR A 66 2.60 -7.14 0.48
C TYR A 66 1.57 -7.98 1.25
N GLY A 67 0.38 -7.44 1.53
CA GLY A 67 -0.66 -8.12 2.29
C GLY A 67 -0.53 -7.98 3.80
N GLY A 68 0.44 -7.21 4.27
CA GLY A 68 0.61 -6.92 5.69
C GLY A 68 -0.45 -5.97 6.22
N ALA A 69 -0.99 -6.28 7.37
CA ALA A 69 -2.01 -5.49 8.05
C ALA A 69 -1.66 -5.32 9.52
N MET A 70 -1.91 -4.15 10.05
CA MET A 70 -1.83 -3.94 11.50
C MET A 70 -2.73 -4.94 12.22
N ARG A 71 -2.23 -5.57 13.29
CA ARG A 71 -3.00 -6.53 14.08
C ARG A 71 -4.27 -5.88 14.63
N GLU A 72 -5.34 -6.62 14.70
CA GLU A 72 -6.67 -6.11 15.07
C GLU A 72 -6.72 -5.50 16.46
N ASP A 73 -6.05 -6.12 17.43
CA ASP A 73 -5.97 -5.60 18.80
C ASP A 73 -5.23 -4.25 18.85
N VAL A 74 -4.14 -4.11 18.08
CA VAL A 74 -3.38 -2.87 17.92
C VAL A 74 -4.23 -1.81 17.24
N PHE A 75 -4.89 -2.16 16.14
CA PHE A 75 -5.78 -1.24 15.43
C PHE A 75 -6.87 -0.67 16.34
N ARG A 76 -7.56 -1.53 17.11
CA ARG A 76 -8.61 -1.09 18.07
C ARG A 76 -8.06 -0.14 19.13
N ARG A 77 -6.85 -0.38 19.67
CA ARG A 77 -6.20 0.54 20.62
C ARG A 77 -5.90 1.90 20.01
N ILE A 78 -5.38 1.91 18.78
CA ILE A 78 -5.08 3.14 18.03
C ILE A 78 -6.37 3.90 17.72
N ALA A 79 -7.40 3.24 17.20
CA ALA A 79 -8.70 3.85 16.92
C ALA A 79 -9.31 4.49 18.18
N ALA A 80 -9.30 3.75 19.30
CA ALA A 80 -9.76 4.30 20.57
C ALA A 80 -8.93 5.50 21.06
N ALA A 81 -7.62 5.51 20.81
CA ALA A 81 -6.77 6.64 21.16
C ALA A 81 -7.06 7.87 20.29
N ALA A 82 -7.25 7.68 18.98
CA ALA A 82 -7.64 8.73 18.04
C ALA A 82 -8.99 9.35 18.43
N HIS A 83 -10.00 8.52 18.68
CA HIS A 83 -11.34 8.97 19.06
C HIS A 83 -11.36 9.75 20.37
N ARG A 84 -10.54 9.40 21.37
CA ARG A 84 -10.46 10.16 22.63
C ARG A 84 -10.02 11.61 22.43
N GLN A 85 -9.26 11.92 21.38
CA GLN A 85 -8.87 13.32 21.06
C GLN A 85 -9.70 13.93 19.92
N GLY A 86 -10.74 13.22 19.41
CA GLY A 86 -11.60 13.71 18.34
C GLY A 86 -11.02 13.56 16.93
N THR A 87 -9.98 12.75 16.77
CA THR A 87 -9.37 12.42 15.46
C THR A 87 -10.15 11.29 14.81
N LYS A 88 -10.65 11.50 13.59
CA LYS A 88 -11.31 10.46 12.78
C LYS A 88 -10.27 9.48 12.20
N VAL A 89 -10.65 8.20 12.14
CA VAL A 89 -9.83 7.13 11.56
C VAL A 89 -10.36 6.78 10.17
N VAL A 90 -9.57 7.08 9.15
CA VAL A 90 -9.85 6.77 7.75
C VAL A 90 -8.91 5.64 7.31
N VAL A 91 -9.43 4.64 6.60
CA VAL A 91 -8.62 3.50 6.19
C VAL A 91 -8.63 3.33 4.67
N ASP A 92 -7.44 3.27 4.10
CA ASP A 92 -7.24 2.73 2.77
C ASP A 92 -7.21 1.19 2.88
N GLU A 93 -8.37 0.58 2.63
CA GLU A 93 -8.57 -0.86 2.59
C GLU A 93 -8.75 -1.33 1.12
N ALA A 94 -8.10 -0.63 0.18
CA ALA A 94 -8.25 -0.91 -1.25
C ALA A 94 -7.93 -2.37 -1.62
N HIS A 95 -6.99 -3.00 -0.93
CA HIS A 95 -6.62 -4.41 -1.10
C HIS A 95 -7.36 -5.36 -0.16
N GLY A 96 -8.33 -4.90 0.63
CA GLY A 96 -9.05 -5.69 1.64
C GLY A 96 -10.55 -5.85 1.37
N ALA A 97 -11.02 -5.67 0.13
CA ALA A 97 -12.46 -5.77 -0.17
C ALA A 97 -13.05 -7.16 0.15
N HIS A 98 -12.25 -8.21 0.21
CA HIS A 98 -12.65 -9.57 0.57
C HIS A 98 -12.68 -9.84 2.09
N PHE A 99 -12.15 -8.95 2.94
CA PHE A 99 -12.04 -9.16 4.38
C PHE A 99 -13.37 -9.46 5.10
N PRO A 100 -14.53 -8.91 4.72
CA PRO A 100 -15.80 -9.25 5.35
C PRO A 100 -16.16 -10.75 5.29
N TRP A 101 -15.56 -11.49 4.35
CA TRP A 101 -15.79 -12.92 4.15
C TRP A 101 -14.56 -13.78 4.44
N CYS A 102 -13.44 -13.18 4.82
CA CYS A 102 -12.15 -13.86 5.01
C CYS A 102 -11.96 -14.28 6.48
N ASP A 103 -11.69 -15.56 6.71
CA ASP A 103 -11.35 -16.04 8.06
C ASP A 103 -9.98 -15.47 8.48
N GLY A 104 -9.91 -14.91 9.69
CA GLY A 104 -8.69 -14.35 10.26
C GLY A 104 -8.37 -12.90 9.88
N MET A 105 -9.21 -12.27 9.03
CA MET A 105 -9.09 -10.86 8.70
C MET A 105 -10.44 -10.17 8.90
N THR A 106 -10.44 -9.06 9.63
CA THR A 106 -11.64 -8.27 9.91
C THR A 106 -11.56 -6.93 9.17
N SER A 107 -12.64 -6.52 8.48
CA SER A 107 -12.68 -5.21 7.81
C SER A 107 -12.55 -4.05 8.80
N ALA A 108 -11.95 -2.96 8.36
CA ALA A 108 -11.60 -1.80 9.16
C ALA A 108 -12.78 -1.18 9.93
N GLY A 109 -13.98 -1.18 9.35
CA GLY A 109 -15.19 -0.68 10.03
C GLY A 109 -15.50 -1.44 11.32
N ALA A 110 -15.39 -2.77 11.34
CA ALA A 110 -15.60 -3.58 12.53
C ALA A 110 -14.46 -3.44 13.57
N LEU A 111 -13.36 -2.79 13.20
CA LEU A 111 -12.23 -2.50 14.09
C LEU A 111 -12.27 -1.08 14.67
N GLY A 112 -13.19 -0.23 14.20
CA GLY A 112 -13.37 1.13 14.69
C GLY A 112 -12.92 2.22 13.71
N ALA A 113 -12.80 1.93 12.42
CA ALA A 113 -12.64 2.97 11.41
C ALA A 113 -13.92 3.80 11.27
N ASP A 114 -13.79 5.12 11.08
CA ASP A 114 -14.91 6.02 10.79
C ASP A 114 -15.31 5.99 9.31
N ALA A 115 -14.31 5.82 8.44
CA ALA A 115 -14.50 5.63 7.00
C ALA A 115 -13.43 4.71 6.44
N TRP A 116 -13.80 3.91 5.43
CA TRP A 116 -12.81 3.07 4.73
C TRP A 116 -13.21 2.88 3.27
N VAL A 117 -12.20 2.76 2.40
CA VAL A 117 -12.38 2.55 0.97
C VAL A 117 -11.89 1.18 0.57
N GLN A 118 -12.68 0.48 -0.25
CA GLN A 118 -12.35 -0.83 -0.80
C GLN A 118 -12.42 -0.79 -2.33
N SER A 119 -11.36 -1.25 -3.00
CA SER A 119 -11.35 -1.42 -4.45
C SER A 119 -11.89 -2.81 -4.80
N VAL A 120 -13.13 -2.86 -5.28
CA VAL A 120 -13.80 -4.13 -5.61
C VAL A 120 -13.09 -4.86 -6.75
N HIS A 121 -12.49 -4.12 -7.67
CA HIS A 121 -11.77 -4.66 -8.83
C HIS A 121 -10.39 -5.28 -8.52
N LYS A 122 -9.86 -5.13 -7.29
CA LYS A 122 -8.52 -5.65 -6.95
C LYS A 122 -8.56 -7.07 -6.38
N THR A 123 -9.55 -7.36 -5.56
CA THR A 123 -9.61 -8.65 -4.83
C THR A 123 -10.96 -9.37 -4.97
N LEU A 124 -11.93 -8.73 -5.60
CA LEU A 124 -13.23 -9.29 -5.92
C LEU A 124 -13.48 -9.23 -7.44
N MET A 125 -14.75 -9.42 -7.88
CA MET A 125 -15.12 -9.56 -9.30
C MET A 125 -15.55 -8.26 -9.97
N GLY A 126 -15.36 -7.10 -9.32
CA GLY A 126 -15.75 -5.82 -9.91
C GLY A 126 -14.91 -5.46 -11.13
N LEU A 127 -15.52 -4.79 -12.10
CA LEU A 127 -14.81 -4.26 -13.26
C LEU A 127 -13.80 -3.17 -12.83
N THR A 128 -12.70 -3.05 -13.56
CA THR A 128 -11.63 -2.09 -13.27
C THR A 128 -12.18 -0.67 -13.08
N GLY A 129 -11.76 -0.01 -12.00
CA GLY A 129 -12.23 1.30 -11.59
C GLY A 129 -13.38 1.27 -10.57
N SER A 130 -13.91 0.08 -10.23
CA SER A 130 -14.96 -0.05 -9.22
C SER A 130 -14.40 0.01 -7.79
N ALA A 131 -14.99 0.83 -6.95
CA ALA A 131 -14.65 0.98 -5.54
C ALA A 131 -15.87 1.34 -4.70
N VAL A 132 -15.81 1.07 -3.40
CA VAL A 132 -16.85 1.41 -2.43
C VAL A 132 -16.25 2.20 -1.28
N LEU A 133 -16.90 3.31 -0.93
CA LEU A 133 -16.64 4.06 0.29
C LEU A 133 -17.65 3.64 1.35
N HIS A 134 -17.16 3.26 2.50
CA HIS A 134 -17.95 2.90 3.66
C HIS A 134 -17.84 3.99 4.75
N LEU A 135 -18.91 4.22 5.46
CA LEU A 135 -18.99 5.15 6.59
C LEU A 135 -19.57 4.43 7.81
N ALA A 136 -18.96 4.62 8.97
CA ALA A 136 -19.44 4.03 10.21
C ALA A 136 -20.64 4.81 10.79
N ASP A 137 -20.71 6.12 10.52
CA ASP A 137 -21.76 7.00 11.01
C ASP A 137 -22.53 7.65 9.85
N SER A 138 -23.86 7.52 9.86
CA SER A 138 -24.75 8.17 8.89
C SER A 138 -24.71 9.71 8.97
N ALA A 139 -24.26 10.30 10.08
CA ALA A 139 -24.10 11.75 10.21
C ALA A 139 -23.09 12.32 9.18
N ASP A 140 -22.10 11.54 8.76
CA ASP A 140 -21.12 11.94 7.75
C ASP A 140 -21.61 11.72 6.30
N GLU A 141 -22.73 11.02 6.10
CA GLU A 141 -23.25 10.63 4.79
C GLU A 141 -23.50 11.83 3.87
N ARG A 142 -24.22 12.85 4.36
CA ARG A 142 -24.53 14.03 3.56
C ARG A 142 -23.28 14.76 3.09
N ARG A 143 -22.26 14.85 3.95
CA ARG A 143 -20.98 15.49 3.61
C ARG A 143 -20.21 14.67 2.59
N ALA A 144 -20.16 13.35 2.77
CA ALA A 144 -19.54 12.43 1.82
C ALA A 144 -20.20 12.53 0.44
N TRP A 145 -21.53 12.47 0.34
CA TRP A 145 -22.26 12.65 -0.92
C TRP A 145 -21.98 14.00 -1.57
N THR A 146 -21.88 15.07 -0.79
CA THR A 146 -21.55 16.40 -1.32
C THR A 146 -20.18 16.43 -1.96
N LEU A 147 -19.18 15.77 -1.35
CA LEU A 147 -17.83 15.68 -1.87
C LEU A 147 -17.76 14.74 -3.09
N LEU A 148 -18.35 13.56 -3.00
CA LEU A 148 -18.39 12.60 -4.11
C LEU A 148 -18.98 13.21 -5.38
N ARG A 149 -20.08 13.98 -5.28
CA ARG A 149 -20.70 14.67 -6.42
C ARG A 149 -19.80 15.72 -7.08
N ARG A 150 -18.78 16.21 -6.39
CA ARG A 150 -17.79 17.16 -6.96
C ARG A 150 -16.64 16.44 -7.65
N GLU A 151 -16.28 15.27 -7.17
CA GLU A 151 -15.11 14.53 -7.60
C GLU A 151 -15.45 13.43 -8.63
N GLN A 152 -16.66 12.90 -8.58
CA GLN A 152 -17.13 11.87 -9.50
C GLN A 152 -17.77 12.46 -10.77
N THR A 153 -17.79 11.64 -11.82
CA THR A 153 -18.53 11.96 -13.05
C THR A 153 -20.03 12.12 -12.78
N SER A 154 -20.70 13.04 -13.47
CA SER A 154 -22.15 13.17 -13.48
C SER A 154 -22.88 12.07 -14.26
N SER A 155 -22.12 11.24 -15.00
CA SER A 155 -22.62 10.14 -15.85
C SER A 155 -22.01 8.81 -15.38
N PRO A 156 -22.40 8.28 -14.21
CA PRO A 156 -21.82 7.04 -13.69
C PRO A 156 -22.11 5.86 -14.63
N SER A 157 -21.12 4.97 -14.77
CA SER A 157 -21.27 3.75 -15.57
C SER A 157 -22.16 2.74 -14.81
N PHE A 158 -23.33 2.43 -15.38
CA PHE A 158 -24.21 1.39 -14.84
C PHE A 158 -23.54 0.01 -14.88
N LEU A 159 -22.64 -0.27 -15.82
CA LEU A 159 -21.89 -1.54 -15.86
C LEU A 159 -20.96 -1.67 -14.66
N LEU A 160 -20.27 -0.59 -14.27
CA LEU A 160 -19.46 -0.60 -13.04
C LEU A 160 -20.31 -0.81 -11.80
N MET A 161 -21.45 -0.12 -11.69
CA MET A 161 -22.36 -0.27 -10.56
C MET A 161 -22.93 -1.68 -10.48
N LEU A 162 -23.36 -2.25 -11.62
CA LEU A 162 -23.86 -3.62 -11.70
C LEU A 162 -22.77 -4.62 -11.30
N SER A 163 -21.53 -4.44 -11.78
CA SER A 163 -20.44 -5.35 -11.43
C SER A 163 -20.11 -5.35 -9.93
N ILE A 164 -20.30 -4.21 -9.22
CA ILE A 164 -20.15 -4.15 -7.77
C ILE A 164 -21.26 -4.94 -7.09
N ASP A 165 -22.50 -4.77 -7.52
CA ASP A 165 -23.66 -5.47 -6.90
C ASP A 165 -23.63 -6.96 -7.17
N ASP A 166 -23.32 -7.38 -8.39
CA ASP A 166 -23.15 -8.80 -8.74
C ASP A 166 -22.02 -9.44 -7.92
N SER A 167 -20.89 -8.72 -7.79
CA SER A 167 -19.77 -9.16 -6.95
C SER A 167 -20.19 -9.34 -5.49
N ARG A 168 -20.91 -8.37 -4.92
CA ARG A 168 -21.43 -8.43 -3.56
C ARG A 168 -22.37 -9.64 -3.38
N ALA A 169 -23.35 -9.79 -4.29
CA ALA A 169 -24.34 -10.87 -4.22
C ALA A 169 -23.65 -12.24 -4.27
N TRP A 170 -22.72 -12.42 -5.20
CA TRP A 170 -21.95 -13.65 -5.31
C TRP A 170 -21.12 -13.94 -4.04
N MET A 171 -20.48 -12.90 -3.47
CA MET A 171 -19.67 -13.03 -2.26
C MET A 171 -20.51 -13.38 -1.03
N GLU A 172 -21.74 -12.88 -0.92
CA GLU A 172 -22.65 -13.24 0.17
C GLU A 172 -22.99 -14.75 0.13
N GLU A 173 -23.13 -15.31 -1.05
CA GLU A 173 -23.52 -16.70 -1.25
C GLU A 173 -22.33 -17.66 -1.20
N ASN A 174 -21.21 -17.29 -1.82
CA ASN A 174 -20.09 -18.20 -2.09
C ASN A 174 -18.78 -17.78 -1.42
N GLY A 175 -18.63 -16.50 -1.03
CA GLY A 175 -17.36 -15.88 -0.70
C GLY A 175 -16.59 -16.57 0.42
N ARG A 176 -17.26 -16.92 1.55
CA ARG A 176 -16.60 -17.58 2.68
C ARG A 176 -16.03 -18.94 2.31
N ALA A 177 -16.81 -19.77 1.62
CA ALA A 177 -16.36 -21.09 1.20
C ALA A 177 -15.20 -20.99 0.22
N ARG A 178 -15.31 -20.06 -0.74
CA ARG A 178 -14.30 -19.85 -1.77
C ARG A 178 -12.98 -19.30 -1.21
N LEU A 179 -13.04 -18.31 -0.32
CA LEU A 179 -11.84 -17.74 0.32
C LEU A 179 -11.17 -18.76 1.24
N ARG A 180 -11.93 -19.62 1.94
CA ARG A 180 -11.36 -20.70 2.73
C ARG A 180 -10.58 -21.68 1.84
N ALA A 181 -11.17 -22.13 0.75
CA ALA A 181 -10.51 -23.04 -0.21
C ALA A 181 -9.25 -22.38 -0.83
N LEU A 182 -9.31 -21.07 -1.13
CA LEU A 182 -8.19 -20.30 -1.62
C LEU A 182 -7.07 -20.24 -0.58
N SER A 183 -7.37 -19.87 0.66
CA SER A 183 -6.40 -19.80 1.76
C SER A 183 -5.76 -21.17 2.05
N GLU A 184 -6.52 -22.25 1.95
CA GLU A 184 -5.99 -23.62 2.07
C GLU A 184 -5.00 -23.93 0.93
N ALA A 185 -5.30 -23.55 -0.31
CA ALA A 185 -4.40 -23.75 -1.45
C ALA A 185 -3.11 -22.94 -1.30
N VAL A 186 -3.21 -21.67 -0.89
CA VAL A 186 -2.06 -20.82 -0.61
C VAL A 186 -1.20 -21.41 0.50
N ASN A 187 -1.80 -21.88 1.58
CA ASN A 187 -1.07 -22.53 2.67
C ASN A 187 -0.42 -23.85 2.23
N ASP A 188 -1.03 -24.59 1.30
CA ASP A 188 -0.40 -25.76 0.71
C ASP A 188 0.85 -25.40 -0.09
N VAL A 189 0.77 -24.36 -0.93
CA VAL A 189 1.94 -23.82 -1.65
C VAL A 189 3.05 -23.43 -0.67
N ARG A 190 2.75 -22.66 0.38
CA ARG A 190 3.73 -22.25 1.40
C ARG A 190 4.45 -23.45 2.04
N ARG A 191 3.71 -24.49 2.43
CA ARG A 191 4.30 -25.71 3.00
C ARG A 191 5.23 -26.42 2.02
N ARG A 192 4.87 -26.47 0.74
CA ARG A 192 5.65 -27.15 -0.30
C ARG A 192 6.86 -26.37 -0.77
N LEU A 193 6.93 -25.06 -0.48
CA LEU A 193 8.13 -24.26 -0.71
C LEU A 193 9.21 -24.49 0.36
N VAL A 194 8.87 -25.04 1.53
CA VAL A 194 9.85 -25.32 2.60
C VAL A 194 10.91 -26.29 2.10
N GLY A 195 12.19 -25.89 2.22
CA GLY A 195 13.35 -26.69 1.76
C GLY A 195 13.66 -26.56 0.26
N THR A 196 12.93 -25.73 -0.47
CA THR A 196 13.25 -25.35 -1.85
C THR A 196 14.09 -24.06 -1.89
N PRO A 197 14.68 -23.67 -3.02
CA PRO A 197 15.33 -22.37 -3.16
C PRO A 197 14.39 -21.17 -3.02
N TYR A 198 13.09 -21.36 -3.19
CA TYR A 198 12.04 -20.36 -3.06
C TYR A 198 11.38 -20.45 -1.69
N HIS A 199 11.07 -19.34 -1.05
CA HIS A 199 10.39 -19.38 0.25
C HIS A 199 9.34 -18.28 0.39
N ASP A 200 8.35 -18.52 1.25
CA ASP A 200 7.35 -17.53 1.62
C ASP A 200 7.97 -16.45 2.51
N ALA A 201 7.99 -15.21 2.03
CA ALA A 201 8.55 -14.08 2.76
C ALA A 201 7.84 -13.80 4.11
N TYR A 202 6.60 -14.27 4.30
CA TYR A 202 5.90 -14.13 5.57
C TYR A 202 6.59 -14.89 6.71
N ALA A 203 7.36 -15.93 6.40
CA ALA A 203 8.17 -16.62 7.40
C ALA A 203 9.27 -15.72 7.97
N ASP A 204 9.87 -14.86 7.14
CA ASP A 204 10.89 -13.89 7.57
C ASP A 204 10.30 -12.79 8.44
N TRP A 205 9.02 -12.47 8.25
CA TRP A 205 8.28 -11.41 8.92
C TRP A 205 7.38 -11.89 10.06
N ALA A 206 7.43 -13.16 10.41
CA ALA A 206 6.54 -13.78 11.40
C ALA A 206 6.61 -13.12 12.80
N ASN A 207 7.73 -12.49 13.16
CA ASN A 207 7.93 -11.80 14.43
C ASN A 207 7.53 -10.32 14.41
N LEU A 208 7.08 -9.79 13.27
CA LEU A 208 6.62 -8.41 13.19
C LEU A 208 5.22 -8.24 13.80
N PRO A 209 4.87 -7.03 14.28
CA PRO A 209 3.57 -6.75 14.89
C PRO A 209 2.46 -6.57 13.84
N VAL A 210 2.45 -7.39 12.82
CA VAL A 210 1.50 -7.39 11.70
C VAL A 210 0.87 -8.76 11.54
N CYS A 211 -0.30 -8.82 10.93
CA CYS A 211 -0.88 -10.04 10.38
C CYS A 211 -0.86 -9.96 8.85
N PHE A 212 -0.99 -11.08 8.17
CA PHE A 212 -0.90 -11.14 6.74
C PHE A 212 -2.17 -11.71 6.12
N ASP A 213 -2.56 -11.13 5.00
CA ASP A 213 -3.67 -11.57 4.17
C ASP A 213 -3.43 -13.03 3.71
N PRO A 214 -4.29 -13.99 4.10
CA PRO A 214 -4.09 -15.41 3.78
C PRO A 214 -4.24 -15.72 2.28
N THR A 215 -4.78 -14.80 1.49
CA THR A 215 -4.95 -14.96 0.03
C THR A 215 -3.77 -14.39 -0.76
N ARG A 216 -2.83 -13.70 -0.10
CA ARG A 216 -1.65 -13.11 -0.72
C ARG A 216 -0.47 -14.07 -0.63
N LEU A 217 0.31 -14.21 -1.68
CA LEU A 217 1.54 -15.00 -1.68
C LEU A 217 2.71 -14.12 -2.08
N VAL A 218 3.74 -14.07 -1.22
CA VAL A 218 4.97 -13.30 -1.44
C VAL A 218 6.15 -14.26 -1.45
N ILE A 219 6.73 -14.48 -2.61
CA ILE A 219 7.79 -15.48 -2.79
C ILE A 219 9.14 -14.80 -2.94
N SER A 220 10.04 -15.08 -2.03
CA SER A 220 11.47 -14.72 -2.14
C SER A 220 12.20 -15.68 -3.06
N ALA A 221 13.08 -15.15 -3.91
CA ALA A 221 13.80 -15.91 -4.90
C ALA A 221 15.32 -15.63 -4.87
N PRO A 222 16.18 -16.66 -4.99
CA PRO A 222 17.64 -16.49 -4.94
C PRO A 222 18.17 -15.64 -6.10
N GLN A 223 17.53 -15.72 -7.28
CA GLN A 223 17.89 -14.91 -8.45
C GLN A 223 17.32 -13.48 -8.41
N GLY A 224 16.47 -13.19 -7.43
CA GLY A 224 15.73 -11.92 -7.30
C GLY A 224 14.36 -11.93 -7.93
N GLY A 225 13.49 -11.06 -7.41
CA GLY A 225 12.09 -11.03 -7.80
C GLY A 225 11.86 -10.67 -9.27
N LYS A 226 12.57 -9.68 -9.79
CA LYS A 226 12.43 -9.29 -11.22
C LYS A 226 12.78 -10.43 -12.17
N CYS A 227 13.88 -11.14 -11.91
CA CYS A 227 14.27 -12.30 -12.73
C CYS A 227 13.22 -13.41 -12.63
N LEU A 228 12.73 -13.71 -11.40
CA LEU A 228 11.66 -14.68 -11.23
C LEU A 228 10.39 -14.28 -11.95
N ALA A 229 10.01 -12.99 -11.90
CA ALA A 229 8.80 -12.49 -12.58
C ALA A 229 8.88 -12.68 -14.11
N GLU A 230 10.05 -12.44 -14.71
CA GLU A 230 10.28 -12.69 -16.13
C GLU A 230 10.15 -14.18 -16.48
N GLN A 231 10.77 -15.05 -15.68
CA GLN A 231 10.70 -16.50 -15.86
C GLN A 231 9.26 -17.05 -15.68
N LEU A 232 8.51 -16.52 -14.70
CA LEU A 232 7.11 -16.89 -14.50
C LEU A 232 6.25 -16.44 -15.68
N ARG A 233 6.46 -15.23 -16.20
CA ARG A 233 5.74 -14.72 -17.39
C ARG A 233 6.03 -15.58 -18.63
N GLU A 234 7.27 -15.99 -18.84
CA GLU A 234 7.61 -16.93 -19.94
C GLU A 234 6.89 -18.28 -19.78
N ALA A 235 6.64 -18.69 -18.53
CA ALA A 235 5.87 -19.89 -18.21
C ALA A 235 4.35 -19.67 -18.20
N GLY A 236 3.86 -18.48 -18.58
CA GLY A 236 2.44 -18.13 -18.68
C GLY A 236 1.79 -17.65 -17.40
N LEU A 237 2.57 -17.22 -16.40
CA LEU A 237 2.06 -16.69 -15.14
C LEU A 237 2.58 -15.27 -14.90
N ASP A 238 1.68 -14.29 -14.95
CA ASP A 238 1.98 -12.92 -14.58
C ASP A 238 1.84 -12.72 -13.06
N VAL A 239 2.78 -11.95 -12.49
CA VAL A 239 2.76 -11.56 -11.08
C VAL A 239 2.23 -10.14 -10.94
N GLU A 240 1.66 -9.83 -9.78
CA GLU A 240 1.18 -8.46 -9.51
C GLU A 240 2.34 -7.46 -9.42
N MET A 241 3.40 -7.84 -8.73
CA MET A 241 4.56 -6.97 -8.51
C MET A 241 5.82 -7.82 -8.33
N ALA A 242 6.96 -7.28 -8.72
CA ALA A 242 8.27 -7.83 -8.38
C ALA A 242 9.18 -6.74 -7.83
N ASP A 243 9.76 -6.94 -6.64
CA ASP A 243 10.86 -6.14 -6.12
C ASP A 243 12.22 -6.80 -6.44
N GLU A 244 13.31 -6.31 -5.85
CA GLU A 244 14.65 -6.88 -6.09
C GLU A 244 14.79 -8.31 -5.60
N ARG A 245 14.00 -8.74 -4.61
CA ARG A 245 14.12 -10.02 -3.91
C ARG A 245 12.94 -10.95 -4.15
N ARG A 246 11.73 -10.40 -4.39
CA ARG A 246 10.46 -11.11 -4.27
C ARG A 246 9.51 -10.81 -5.41
N VAL A 247 8.61 -11.75 -5.63
CA VAL A 247 7.37 -11.54 -6.39
C VAL A 247 6.18 -11.54 -5.45
N VAL A 248 5.17 -10.78 -5.79
CA VAL A 248 3.88 -10.72 -5.09
C VAL A 248 2.79 -11.22 -6.01
N LEU A 249 2.01 -12.19 -5.53
CA LEU A 249 0.79 -12.65 -6.19
C LEU A 249 -0.40 -12.24 -5.33
N ILE A 250 -1.34 -11.54 -5.96
CA ILE A 250 -2.66 -11.23 -5.38
C ILE A 250 -3.64 -12.25 -5.92
N LEU A 251 -4.04 -13.18 -5.06
CA LEU A 251 -4.96 -14.23 -5.44
C LEU A 251 -6.38 -13.84 -5.04
N SER A 252 -7.31 -14.04 -5.95
CA SER A 252 -8.71 -13.63 -5.82
C SER A 252 -9.66 -14.84 -5.80
N VAL A 253 -10.90 -14.58 -5.51
CA VAL A 253 -11.95 -15.61 -5.55
C VAL A 253 -12.17 -16.19 -6.96
N MET A 254 -11.65 -15.54 -8.01
CA MET A 254 -11.79 -15.98 -9.40
C MET A 254 -10.67 -16.89 -9.87
N ASP A 255 -9.53 -16.93 -9.14
CA ASP A 255 -8.39 -17.74 -9.55
C ASP A 255 -8.67 -19.25 -9.41
N ASP A 256 -8.15 -20.04 -10.34
CA ASP A 256 -8.30 -21.50 -10.29
C ASP A 256 -7.45 -22.10 -9.17
N ILE A 257 -8.09 -22.72 -8.20
CA ILE A 257 -7.46 -23.41 -7.07
C ILE A 257 -6.49 -24.51 -7.53
N ALA A 258 -6.80 -25.20 -8.62
CA ALA A 258 -5.94 -26.26 -9.14
C ALA A 258 -4.64 -25.68 -9.70
N GLU A 259 -4.72 -24.56 -10.43
CA GLU A 259 -3.54 -23.86 -10.94
C GLU A 259 -2.69 -23.29 -9.80
N ILE A 260 -3.30 -22.71 -8.77
CA ILE A 260 -2.56 -22.22 -7.59
C ILE A 260 -1.74 -23.38 -6.95
N ARG A 261 -2.35 -24.56 -6.78
CA ARG A 261 -1.68 -25.73 -6.19
C ARG A 261 -0.54 -26.28 -7.04
N ARG A 262 -0.48 -25.94 -8.33
CA ARG A 262 0.61 -26.33 -9.26
C ARG A 262 1.79 -25.37 -9.23
N LEU A 263 1.68 -24.24 -8.52
CA LEU A 263 2.78 -23.25 -8.45
C LEU A 263 4.10 -23.82 -7.93
N PRO A 264 4.15 -24.72 -6.93
CA PRO A 264 5.43 -25.32 -6.50
C PRO A 264 6.10 -26.14 -7.59
N GLU A 265 5.35 -26.89 -8.42
CA GLU A 265 5.89 -27.63 -9.57
C GLU A 265 6.41 -26.69 -10.65
N LEU A 266 5.68 -25.61 -10.91
CA LEU A 266 6.10 -24.56 -11.84
C LEU A 266 7.43 -23.96 -11.38
N LEU A 267 7.52 -23.54 -10.11
CA LEU A 267 8.76 -22.99 -9.53
C LEU A 267 9.92 -24.00 -9.58
N ALA A 268 9.65 -25.28 -9.32
CA ALA A 268 10.68 -26.33 -9.41
C ALA A 268 11.21 -26.55 -10.84
N SER A 269 10.42 -26.21 -11.86
CA SER A 269 10.85 -26.26 -13.27
C SER A 269 11.68 -25.06 -13.71
N ILE A 270 11.65 -23.96 -12.94
CA ILE A 270 12.41 -22.74 -13.21
C ILE A 270 13.84 -22.92 -12.65
N PRO A 271 14.89 -22.77 -13.48
CA PRO A 271 16.25 -22.85 -12.99
C PRO A 271 16.52 -21.76 -11.94
N ALA A 272 16.81 -22.17 -10.72
CA ALA A 272 17.33 -21.26 -9.71
C ALA A 272 18.77 -20.89 -10.10
N ALA A 273 19.02 -19.62 -10.40
CA ALA A 273 20.36 -19.10 -10.55
C ALA A 273 21.09 -19.06 -9.21
N GLU A 274 22.44 -18.99 -9.23
CA GLU A 274 23.20 -18.75 -8.00
C GLU A 274 22.69 -17.50 -7.28
N GLY A 275 22.51 -17.62 -5.96
CA GLY A 275 21.89 -16.59 -5.14
C GLY A 275 22.63 -15.25 -5.23
N LYS A 276 21.91 -14.19 -5.58
CA LYS A 276 22.41 -12.83 -5.48
C LYS A 276 22.53 -12.43 -4.02
N GLN A 277 23.66 -11.84 -3.65
CA GLN A 277 23.75 -11.14 -2.38
C GLN A 277 23.05 -9.79 -2.53
N PHE A 278 21.97 -9.61 -1.78
CA PHE A 278 21.24 -8.34 -1.74
C PHE A 278 21.74 -7.49 -0.58
N ALA A 279 22.18 -6.28 -0.85
CA ALA A 279 22.53 -5.33 0.19
C ALA A 279 21.27 -5.00 1.04
N PRO A 280 21.43 -4.72 2.35
CA PRO A 280 20.33 -4.20 3.14
C PRO A 280 19.70 -2.96 2.49
N LEU A 281 18.38 -2.92 2.40
CA LEU A 281 17.68 -1.77 1.84
C LEU A 281 17.47 -0.72 2.92
N THR A 282 18.17 0.41 2.83
CA THR A 282 17.86 1.59 3.63
C THR A 282 16.76 2.37 2.91
N LEU A 283 15.51 2.02 3.16
CA LEU A 283 14.36 2.59 2.43
C LEU A 283 13.88 3.94 2.97
N MET A 284 14.18 4.25 4.23
CA MET A 284 13.67 5.47 4.86
C MET A 284 14.81 6.23 5.52
N PRO A 285 15.23 7.36 4.93
CA PRO A 285 16.03 8.35 5.64
C PRO A 285 15.21 8.97 6.78
N ASP A 286 15.86 9.74 7.63
CA ASP A 286 15.15 10.61 8.56
C ASP A 286 14.08 11.42 7.80
N MET A 287 12.92 11.61 8.43
CA MET A 287 11.81 12.32 7.80
C MET A 287 12.26 13.71 7.35
N PRO A 288 12.14 14.04 6.05
CA PRO A 288 12.57 15.36 5.57
C PRO A 288 11.74 16.48 6.18
N GLU A 289 12.35 17.66 6.30
CA GLU A 289 11.66 18.85 6.78
C GLU A 289 10.53 19.25 5.82
N ALA A 290 9.30 19.32 6.31
CA ALA A 290 8.17 19.87 5.59
C ALA A 290 8.20 21.41 5.67
N VAL A 291 8.58 22.06 4.58
CA VAL A 291 8.71 23.52 4.47
C VAL A 291 7.41 24.16 3.99
N LEU A 292 6.73 23.49 3.04
CA LEU A 292 5.45 23.90 2.48
C LEU A 292 4.39 22.83 2.76
N THR A 293 3.12 23.23 2.72
CA THR A 293 2.04 22.25 2.64
C THR A 293 2.07 21.56 1.26
N PRO A 294 1.57 20.33 1.14
CA PRO A 294 1.51 19.64 -0.16
C PRO A 294 0.84 20.47 -1.25
N ARG A 295 -0.23 21.21 -0.92
CA ARG A 295 -0.90 22.11 -1.88
C ARG A 295 -0.04 23.28 -2.30
N GLN A 296 0.65 23.94 -1.36
CA GLN A 296 1.52 25.06 -1.69
C GLN A 296 2.63 24.63 -2.65
N ALA A 297 3.22 23.46 -2.42
CA ALA A 297 4.27 22.92 -3.27
C ALA A 297 3.74 22.52 -4.66
N ALA A 298 2.61 21.78 -4.71
CA ALA A 298 2.04 21.29 -5.96
C ALA A 298 1.43 22.40 -6.84
N MET A 299 1.11 23.58 -6.27
CA MET A 299 0.55 24.73 -6.99
C MET A 299 1.58 25.83 -7.24
N ALA A 300 2.81 25.70 -6.76
CA ALA A 300 3.90 26.61 -7.08
C ALA A 300 4.33 26.45 -8.54
N GLU A 301 5.03 27.45 -9.07
CA GLU A 301 5.73 27.27 -10.33
C GLU A 301 6.73 26.12 -10.20
N GLU A 302 6.66 25.16 -11.12
CA GLU A 302 7.55 23.99 -11.11
C GLU A 302 8.80 24.25 -11.95
N ILE A 303 9.95 23.88 -11.39
CA ILE A 303 11.23 23.89 -12.10
C ILE A 303 11.87 22.48 -12.04
N LEU A 304 12.53 22.10 -13.11
CA LEU A 304 13.34 20.89 -13.17
C LEU A 304 14.75 21.21 -12.70
N VAL A 305 15.25 20.47 -11.73
CA VAL A 305 16.57 20.68 -11.12
C VAL A 305 17.36 19.38 -11.17
N PRO A 306 18.55 19.36 -11.80
CA PRO A 306 19.41 18.19 -11.80
C PRO A 306 19.64 17.64 -10.38
N LEU A 307 19.57 16.30 -10.23
CA LEU A 307 19.68 15.64 -8.92
C LEU A 307 20.93 16.09 -8.12
N ASP A 308 22.06 16.29 -8.80
CA ASP A 308 23.31 16.74 -8.20
C ASP A 308 23.26 18.18 -7.62
N ARG A 309 22.24 18.96 -8.02
CA ARG A 309 22.01 20.35 -7.59
C ARG A 309 20.71 20.54 -6.80
N ALA A 310 20.00 19.45 -6.54
CA ALA A 310 18.68 19.50 -5.91
C ALA A 310 18.73 19.62 -4.38
N GLU A 311 19.90 19.46 -3.74
CA GLU A 311 20.03 19.58 -2.27
C GLU A 311 19.50 20.93 -1.77
N GLY A 312 18.65 20.89 -0.75
CA GLY A 312 18.03 22.08 -0.15
C GLY A 312 16.82 22.64 -0.90
N LYS A 313 16.55 22.19 -2.12
CA LYS A 313 15.33 22.55 -2.87
C LYS A 313 14.10 21.92 -2.23
N ILE A 314 12.92 22.41 -2.60
CA ILE A 314 11.63 21.90 -2.11
C ILE A 314 10.97 21.06 -3.20
N ALA A 315 10.62 19.83 -2.89
CA ALA A 315 9.94 18.94 -3.83
C ALA A 315 8.55 19.48 -4.20
N ALA A 316 8.23 19.56 -5.50
CA ALA A 316 6.90 19.93 -6.00
C ALA A 316 5.97 18.72 -6.09
N ALA A 317 6.52 17.53 -6.24
CA ALA A 317 5.79 16.26 -6.36
C ALA A 317 6.29 15.22 -5.37
N ALA A 318 5.54 14.12 -5.21
CA ALA A 318 6.04 12.95 -4.50
C ALA A 318 7.13 12.28 -5.33
N VAL A 319 8.24 11.93 -4.69
CA VAL A 319 9.42 11.33 -5.33
C VAL A 319 9.82 10.08 -4.57
N GLY A 320 10.13 9.03 -5.29
CA GLY A 320 10.56 7.78 -4.66
C GLY A 320 10.98 6.71 -5.67
N LEU A 321 11.04 5.50 -5.15
CA LEU A 321 11.49 4.32 -5.88
C LEU A 321 10.35 3.30 -5.94
N TYR A 322 10.16 2.67 -7.09
CA TYR A 322 9.20 1.59 -7.26
C TYR A 322 9.90 0.30 -7.72
N PRO A 323 9.60 -0.83 -7.14
CA PRO A 323 8.88 -1.03 -5.88
C PRO A 323 9.63 -0.50 -4.64
N PRO A 324 8.96 -0.28 -3.48
CA PRO A 324 7.55 -0.53 -3.16
C PRO A 324 6.63 0.66 -3.44
N GLY A 325 7.12 1.77 -3.97
CA GLY A 325 6.33 2.97 -4.23
C GLY A 325 6.11 3.87 -3.01
N ILE A 326 6.91 3.68 -1.95
CA ILE A 326 6.90 4.57 -0.77
C ILE A 326 7.66 5.85 -1.12
N PRO A 327 7.05 7.05 -0.97
CA PRO A 327 7.73 8.29 -1.26
C PRO A 327 8.92 8.55 -0.32
N LEU A 328 10.10 8.79 -0.89
CA LEU A 328 11.26 9.32 -0.18
C LEU A 328 11.07 10.81 0.13
N LEU A 329 10.41 11.52 -0.79
CA LEU A 329 9.98 12.92 -0.61
C LEU A 329 8.49 13.03 -0.89
N ALA A 330 7.81 13.84 -0.09
CA ALA A 330 6.46 14.32 -0.38
C ALA A 330 6.50 15.77 -0.88
N PRO A 331 5.44 16.23 -1.58
CA PRO A 331 5.36 17.63 -1.99
C PRO A 331 5.50 18.56 -0.78
N GLY A 332 6.38 19.54 -0.88
CA GLY A 332 6.65 20.53 0.17
C GLY A 332 7.82 20.17 1.10
N GLU A 333 8.41 19.01 0.95
CA GLU A 333 9.58 18.60 1.73
C GLU A 333 10.89 19.06 1.11
N ARG A 334 11.88 19.29 1.97
CA ARG A 334 13.23 19.68 1.59
C ARG A 334 14.04 18.49 1.13
N VAL A 335 14.64 18.60 -0.04
CA VAL A 335 15.54 17.58 -0.61
C VAL A 335 16.81 17.50 0.22
N THR A 336 17.19 16.30 0.66
CA THR A 336 18.42 16.04 1.40
C THR A 336 19.43 15.30 0.52
N ARG A 337 20.72 15.42 0.88
CA ARG A 337 21.81 14.68 0.21
C ARG A 337 21.60 13.17 0.24
N GLU A 338 21.07 12.65 1.34
CA GLU A 338 20.80 11.21 1.49
C GLU A 338 19.74 10.71 0.49
N ILE A 339 18.68 11.51 0.28
CA ILE A 339 17.65 11.17 -0.71
C ILE A 339 18.21 11.20 -2.14
N ILE A 340 19.04 12.21 -2.45
CA ILE A 340 19.72 12.27 -3.76
C ILE A 340 20.55 11.01 -3.97
N ARG A 341 21.34 10.61 -2.97
CA ARG A 341 22.15 9.40 -3.03
C ARG A 341 21.30 8.15 -3.29
N GLN A 342 20.18 7.99 -2.58
CA GLN A 342 19.26 6.85 -2.77
C GLN A 342 18.63 6.84 -4.17
N LEU A 343 18.27 8.00 -4.72
CA LEU A 343 17.76 8.10 -6.08
C LEU A 343 18.83 7.77 -7.14
N GLN A 344 20.08 8.16 -6.91
CA GLN A 344 21.21 7.83 -7.80
C GLN A 344 21.61 6.35 -7.72
N GLU A 345 21.54 5.76 -6.52
CA GLU A 345 21.84 4.36 -6.25
C GLU A 345 20.63 3.43 -6.49
N ALA A 346 19.60 3.91 -7.18
CA ALA A 346 18.33 3.18 -7.37
C ALA A 346 18.49 1.80 -8.04
N GLY A 347 19.60 1.59 -8.77
CA GLY A 347 19.84 0.34 -9.51
C GLY A 347 18.80 0.13 -10.60
N THR A 348 18.10 -1.01 -10.54
CA THR A 348 17.04 -1.35 -11.50
C THR A 348 15.64 -0.87 -11.09
N ARG A 349 15.49 -0.19 -9.92
CA ARG A 349 14.20 0.36 -9.47
C ARG A 349 13.82 1.56 -10.31
N GLU A 350 12.54 1.65 -10.65
CA GLU A 350 12.00 2.83 -11.31
C GLU A 350 11.95 4.00 -10.33
N ARG A 351 12.34 5.18 -10.82
CA ARG A 351 12.20 6.44 -10.08
C ARG A 351 10.90 7.10 -10.50
N PHE A 352 10.04 7.45 -9.57
CA PHE A 352 8.87 8.30 -9.83
C PHE A 352 9.07 9.71 -9.27
N GLY A 353 8.39 10.69 -9.88
CA GLY A 353 8.53 12.10 -9.49
C GLY A 353 9.81 12.78 -9.99
N VAL A 354 10.55 12.12 -10.89
CA VAL A 354 11.71 12.65 -11.60
C VAL A 354 11.51 12.57 -13.11
N GLU A 355 12.14 13.44 -13.87
CA GLU A 355 12.19 13.41 -15.34
C GLU A 355 13.64 13.18 -15.77
N GLY A 356 13.97 11.95 -16.17
CA GLY A 356 15.36 11.55 -16.37
C GLY A 356 16.15 11.65 -15.06
N ASP A 357 17.13 12.55 -15.00
CA ASP A 357 17.91 12.85 -13.79
C ASP A 357 17.55 14.20 -13.14
N ASP A 358 16.41 14.79 -13.52
CA ASP A 358 15.96 16.06 -12.97
C ASP A 358 14.80 15.84 -11.98
N LEU A 359 14.87 16.55 -10.85
CA LEU A 359 13.85 16.54 -9.80
C LEU A 359 12.86 17.69 -10.04
N ARG A 360 11.57 17.40 -9.87
CA ARG A 360 10.51 18.42 -9.89
C ARG A 360 10.52 19.19 -8.59
N CYS A 361 10.91 20.46 -8.63
CA CYS A 361 11.03 21.34 -7.47
C CYS A 361 10.08 22.53 -7.58
N ALA A 362 9.57 23.00 -6.43
CA ALA A 362 8.84 24.25 -6.34
C ALA A 362 9.81 25.45 -6.43
N ASN A 363 9.50 26.39 -7.28
CA ASN A 363 10.25 27.64 -7.41
C ASN A 363 9.76 28.63 -6.34
N VAL A 364 10.35 28.59 -5.15
CA VAL A 364 9.99 29.39 -3.96
C VAL A 364 11.20 29.99 -3.30
#